data_508648b9e34731eac5e698425e490ee6
#
_entry.id   508648b9e34731eac5e698425e490ee6
#
_cell.length_a   1.000
_cell.length_b   1.000
_cell.length_c   1.000
_cell.angle_alpha   90.00
_cell.angle_beta   90.00
_cell.angle_gamma   90.00
#
_symmetry.space_group_name_H-M   'P 1'
#
loop_
_entity.id
_entity.type
_entity.pdbx_description
1 polymer ?
#
loop_
_entity_poly.entity_id
_entity_poly.type
_entity_poly.pdbx_seq_one_letter_code
_entity_poly.pdbx_strand_id
1 'polypeptide(L)'
;VNTQASDQTAQPRTSSHSRSAIPPIDTAAASHPRNFGSDNWAGAHPEVIDAIVAANVGHAPGYGGDAWTARFREIMAHHFGPDAQAFPVFNGTGANVLALQSALPRWAAVITAASAHINYDETGAPEKVGGLKIVGAATENGKLTPETIKGAIIGRGHEHNAQPLAVSISQSTEWGTTYTPEEIAAIGRTAHELDMIVHVDGSRLGNAAAHLGVGLGDITTAVGVDIISLGGTKNGLLGAEAVIVLNPDISQGMRFLRKMNLQLASKMRFLSAQLNALYEGDLWRRSAERSNAMARCLATRLAEVAEQGRVPGLEIVQEVESNVVFVRMPAEVADRARQRFAFADWPLEQDIVRLMCSYDTTTEDVDALVTAIVGE
;
A
#
# COMPACT_ATOMS: atom_id res chain seq x y z
N VAL A 1 23.24 41.85 -72.10
CA VAL A 1 21.92 41.84 -71.47
C VAL A 1 22.20 41.73 -69.99
N ASN A 2 22.05 42.85 -69.28
CA ASN A 2 22.18 42.98 -67.83
C ASN A 2 20.95 42.34 -67.10
N THR A 3 21.21 41.58 -66.04
CA THR A 3 20.27 41.36 -64.98
C THR A 3 20.95 41.51 -63.64
N GLN A 4 20.60 42.60 -62.93
CA GLN A 4 20.98 42.86 -61.56
C GLN A 4 20.29 41.89 -60.62
N ALA A 5 21.08 41.25 -59.74
CA ALA A 5 20.58 40.48 -58.61
C ALA A 5 20.48 41.46 -57.41
N SER A 6 19.27 41.62 -56.89
CA SER A 6 19.01 42.36 -55.66
C SER A 6 19.35 41.54 -54.46
N ASP A 7 20.33 42.00 -53.70
CA ASP A 7 20.74 41.49 -52.41
C ASP A 7 19.70 41.90 -51.34
N GLN A 8 18.90 40.95 -50.88
CA GLN A 8 18.04 41.13 -49.72
C GLN A 8 18.71 40.50 -48.49
N THR A 9 19.43 41.32 -47.76
CA THR A 9 19.94 40.98 -46.42
C THR A 9 18.78 40.74 -45.46
N ALA A 10 18.52 39.47 -45.15
CA ALA A 10 17.59 39.06 -44.13
C ALA A 10 18.10 39.41 -42.75
N GLN A 11 17.45 40.34 -42.06
CA GLN A 11 17.70 40.65 -40.66
C GLN A 11 17.27 39.46 -39.79
N PRO A 12 18.09 39.06 -38.78
CA PRO A 12 17.66 38.00 -37.85
C PRO A 12 16.52 38.53 -36.98
N ARG A 13 15.35 37.84 -37.05
CA ARG A 13 14.25 38.06 -36.11
C ARG A 13 14.67 37.54 -34.74
N THR A 14 15.09 38.43 -33.86
CA THR A 14 15.21 38.11 -32.42
C THR A 14 13.81 38.04 -31.81
N SER A 15 13.20 36.85 -31.79
CA SER A 15 12.04 36.59 -30.97
C SER A 15 12.48 36.43 -29.51
N SER A 16 12.48 37.52 -28.76
CA SER A 16 12.55 37.46 -27.31
C SER A 16 11.24 36.86 -26.77
N HIS A 17 11.18 35.54 -26.72
CA HIS A 17 10.21 34.88 -25.88
C HIS A 17 10.66 35.10 -24.43
N SER A 18 10.12 36.12 -23.79
CA SER A 18 10.15 36.22 -22.34
C SER A 18 9.43 34.98 -21.80
N ARG A 19 10.20 33.97 -21.36
CA ARG A 19 9.65 32.88 -20.55
C ARG A 19 9.11 33.54 -19.29
N SER A 20 7.78 33.64 -19.17
CA SER A 20 7.17 33.98 -17.90
C SER A 20 7.66 32.94 -16.91
N ALA A 21 8.39 33.36 -15.89
CA ALA A 21 8.84 32.43 -14.84
C ALA A 21 7.61 31.82 -14.20
N ILE A 22 7.51 30.48 -14.18
CA ILE A 22 6.48 29.78 -13.42
C ILE A 22 6.68 30.22 -11.96
N PRO A 23 5.66 30.80 -11.30
CA PRO A 23 5.79 31.23 -9.92
C PRO A 23 6.12 30.02 -9.04
N PRO A 24 6.95 30.19 -7.99
CA PRO A 24 7.22 29.13 -7.04
C PRO A 24 5.90 28.69 -6.35
N ILE A 25 5.82 27.42 -5.98
CA ILE A 25 4.71 26.90 -5.17
C ILE A 25 4.75 27.64 -3.82
N ASP A 26 3.64 28.27 -3.43
CA ASP A 26 3.50 28.82 -2.10
C ASP A 26 3.36 27.67 -1.09
N THR A 27 4.48 27.31 -0.46
CA THR A 27 4.51 26.23 0.54
C THR A 27 3.78 26.60 1.83
N ALA A 28 3.56 27.89 2.11
CA ALA A 28 2.74 28.32 3.24
C ALA A 28 1.25 28.11 2.95
N ALA A 29 0.81 28.35 1.70
CA ALA A 29 -0.54 28.02 1.26
C ALA A 29 -0.76 26.50 1.08
N ALA A 30 0.33 25.74 0.90
CA ALA A 30 0.29 24.27 0.81
C ALA A 30 0.34 23.57 2.18
N SER A 31 0.44 24.30 3.30
CA SER A 31 0.33 23.73 4.65
C SER A 31 -1.12 23.39 4.96
N HIS A 32 -1.60 22.30 4.37
CA HIS A 32 -2.90 21.74 4.73
C HIS A 32 -2.83 21.11 6.12
N PRO A 33 -3.92 21.19 6.92
CA PRO A 33 -4.01 20.40 8.14
C PRO A 33 -3.81 18.92 7.80
N ARG A 34 -3.28 18.14 8.73
CA ARG A 34 -3.21 16.69 8.55
C ARG A 34 -4.61 16.15 8.38
N ASN A 35 -4.80 15.34 7.36
CA ASN A 35 -6.09 14.83 6.93
C ASN A 35 -6.23 13.35 7.27
N PHE A 36 -7.45 12.84 7.17
CA PHE A 36 -7.79 11.47 7.54
C PHE A 36 -8.29 10.65 6.34
N GLY A 37 -7.96 11.06 5.12
CA GLY A 37 -8.40 10.37 3.90
C GLY A 37 -7.54 9.18 3.54
N SER A 38 -6.22 9.29 3.73
CA SER A 38 -5.28 8.22 3.40
C SER A 38 -3.92 8.44 4.06
N ASP A 39 -3.29 7.35 4.50
CA ASP A 39 -1.89 7.31 4.92
C ASP A 39 -0.88 7.57 3.78
N ASN A 40 -1.32 7.54 2.52
CA ASN A 40 -0.54 8.00 1.37
C ASN A 40 -0.38 9.54 1.28
N TRP A 41 -1.12 10.31 2.09
CA TRP A 41 -1.08 11.78 2.03
C TRP A 41 -0.05 12.39 2.97
N ALA A 42 0.46 11.62 3.90
CA ALA A 42 1.58 12.03 4.76
C ALA A 42 2.83 12.27 3.94
N GLY A 43 3.71 13.15 4.42
CA GLY A 43 5.05 13.33 3.86
C GLY A 43 5.93 12.09 4.11
N ALA A 44 7.15 12.12 3.56
CA ALA A 44 8.13 11.10 3.90
C ALA A 44 8.74 11.36 5.29
N HIS A 45 9.05 10.28 6.00
CA HIS A 45 9.72 10.35 7.31
C HIS A 45 11.06 11.06 7.19
N PRO A 46 11.47 11.93 8.14
CA PRO A 46 12.77 12.61 8.09
C PRO A 46 13.95 11.68 7.88
N GLU A 47 14.00 10.54 8.60
CA GLU A 47 15.07 9.53 8.44
C GLU A 47 15.12 8.93 7.01
N VAL A 48 13.99 8.88 6.31
CA VAL A 48 13.91 8.43 4.91
C VAL A 48 14.51 9.47 3.97
N ILE A 49 14.22 10.75 4.18
CA ILE A 49 14.82 11.85 3.41
C ILE A 49 16.33 11.87 3.61
N ASP A 50 16.80 11.74 4.85
CA ASP A 50 18.23 11.67 5.17
C ASP A 50 18.93 10.48 4.47
N ALA A 51 18.27 9.32 4.42
CA ALA A 51 18.79 8.15 3.71
C ALA A 51 18.89 8.38 2.19
N ILE A 52 17.92 9.07 1.59
CA ILE A 52 17.96 9.46 0.17
C ILE A 52 19.15 10.40 -0.08
N VAL A 53 19.33 11.42 0.77
CA VAL A 53 20.45 12.36 0.69
C VAL A 53 21.79 11.62 0.84
N ALA A 54 21.90 10.72 1.80
CA ALA A 54 23.10 9.89 2.02
C ALA A 54 23.41 8.98 0.82
N ALA A 55 22.37 8.48 0.14
CA ALA A 55 22.54 7.68 -1.08
C ALA A 55 22.92 8.51 -2.32
N ASN A 56 22.80 9.84 -2.27
CA ASN A 56 23.11 10.72 -3.40
C ASN A 56 24.60 11.07 -3.50
N VAL A 57 25.45 10.06 -3.46
CA VAL A 57 26.90 10.21 -3.52
C VAL A 57 27.47 9.43 -4.70
N GLY A 58 28.48 10.01 -5.39
CA GLY A 58 29.25 9.36 -6.44
C GLY A 58 28.39 8.64 -7.49
N HIS A 59 29.00 7.64 -8.13
CA HIS A 59 28.35 6.76 -9.10
C HIS A 59 28.19 5.37 -8.50
N ALA A 60 27.04 4.73 -8.72
CA ALA A 60 26.76 3.35 -8.34
C ALA A 60 26.17 2.59 -9.53
N PRO A 61 26.42 1.29 -9.68
CA PRO A 61 25.79 0.45 -10.70
C PRO A 61 24.26 0.56 -10.64
N GLY A 62 23.63 0.65 -11.82
CA GLY A 62 22.18 0.78 -11.91
C GLY A 62 21.44 -0.55 -11.71
N TYR A 63 20.10 -0.47 -11.71
CA TYR A 63 19.19 -1.62 -11.78
C TYR A 63 19.35 -2.65 -10.66
N GLY A 64 19.79 -2.19 -9.47
CA GLY A 64 19.95 -3.04 -8.28
C GLY A 64 21.31 -3.72 -8.15
N GLY A 65 22.33 -3.27 -8.92
CA GLY A 65 23.72 -3.68 -8.76
C GLY A 65 24.49 -2.88 -7.70
N ASP A 66 23.83 -2.01 -6.95
CA ASP A 66 24.39 -1.10 -5.96
C ASP A 66 24.38 -1.69 -4.55
N ALA A 67 25.17 -1.08 -3.65
CA ALA A 67 25.33 -1.55 -2.28
C ALA A 67 24.05 -1.37 -1.43
N TRP A 68 23.23 -0.35 -1.69
CA TRP A 68 21.97 -0.15 -0.96
C TRP A 68 20.97 -1.28 -1.25
N THR A 69 20.89 -1.71 -2.53
CA THR A 69 20.05 -2.84 -2.92
C THR A 69 20.60 -4.17 -2.38
N ALA A 70 21.92 -4.33 -2.30
CA ALA A 70 22.51 -5.50 -1.63
C ALA A 70 22.13 -5.51 -0.13
N ARG A 71 22.27 -4.38 0.55
CA ARG A 71 21.87 -4.24 1.96
C ARG A 71 20.39 -4.52 2.20
N PHE A 72 19.52 -4.04 1.31
CA PHE A 72 18.08 -4.33 1.39
C PHE A 72 17.79 -5.83 1.38
N ARG A 73 18.48 -6.60 0.55
CA ARG A 73 18.31 -8.07 0.52
C ARG A 73 18.71 -8.71 1.85
N GLU A 74 19.81 -8.25 2.48
CA GLU A 74 20.24 -8.73 3.80
C GLU A 74 19.21 -8.42 4.88
N ILE A 75 18.65 -7.20 4.87
CA ILE A 75 17.59 -6.79 5.79
C ILE A 75 16.36 -7.69 5.62
N MET A 76 15.94 -7.95 4.39
CA MET A 76 14.79 -8.82 4.14
C MET A 76 15.07 -10.28 4.54
N ALA A 77 16.28 -10.79 4.33
CA ALA A 77 16.68 -12.10 4.82
C ALA A 77 16.66 -12.18 6.36
N HIS A 78 16.96 -11.08 7.04
CA HIS A 78 16.84 -11.01 8.51
C HIS A 78 15.38 -11.09 8.98
N HIS A 79 14.44 -10.39 8.31
CA HIS A 79 13.04 -10.38 8.69
C HIS A 79 12.28 -11.65 8.29
N PHE A 80 12.59 -12.23 7.13
CA PHE A 80 11.77 -13.25 6.48
C PHE A 80 12.48 -14.59 6.28
N GLY A 81 13.75 -14.70 6.66
CA GLY A 81 14.53 -15.93 6.51
C GLY A 81 15.54 -15.86 5.36
N PRO A 82 16.59 -16.73 5.41
CA PRO A 82 17.76 -16.65 4.52
C PRO A 82 17.43 -16.90 3.04
N ASP A 83 16.34 -17.60 2.74
CA ASP A 83 15.93 -17.93 1.38
C ASP A 83 15.05 -16.84 0.75
N ALA A 84 14.66 -15.82 1.51
CA ALA A 84 13.81 -14.74 1.02
C ALA A 84 14.50 -13.93 -0.08
N GLN A 85 13.83 -13.78 -1.23
CA GLN A 85 14.31 -12.98 -2.34
C GLN A 85 13.54 -11.65 -2.40
N ALA A 86 14.26 -10.52 -2.39
CA ALA A 86 13.68 -9.20 -2.30
C ALA A 86 13.90 -8.36 -3.58
N PHE A 87 12.81 -7.78 -4.08
CA PHE A 87 12.76 -7.03 -5.32
C PHE A 87 12.10 -5.66 -5.11
N PRO A 88 12.86 -4.57 -4.91
CA PRO A 88 12.29 -3.23 -4.83
C PRO A 88 11.51 -2.84 -6.09
N VAL A 89 10.36 -2.19 -5.90
CA VAL A 89 9.46 -1.70 -6.95
C VAL A 89 8.94 -0.30 -6.60
N PHE A 90 8.22 0.38 -7.51
CA PHE A 90 7.79 1.75 -7.31
C PHE A 90 6.50 1.89 -6.50
N ASN A 91 5.55 0.95 -6.65
CA ASN A 91 4.21 1.08 -6.04
C ASN A 91 3.57 -0.27 -5.73
N GLY A 92 2.52 -0.25 -4.89
CA GLY A 92 1.83 -1.44 -4.40
C GLY A 92 1.11 -2.24 -5.49
N THR A 93 0.40 -1.57 -6.42
CA THR A 93 -0.25 -2.24 -7.56
C THR A 93 0.77 -3.00 -8.40
N GLY A 94 1.94 -2.39 -8.67
CA GLY A 94 3.04 -3.06 -9.36
C GLY A 94 3.59 -4.25 -8.57
N ALA A 95 3.65 -4.15 -7.24
CA ALA A 95 4.05 -5.26 -6.38
C ALA A 95 3.04 -6.42 -6.47
N ASN A 96 1.74 -6.15 -6.34
CA ASN A 96 0.67 -7.15 -6.42
C ASN A 96 0.66 -7.86 -7.77
N VAL A 97 0.70 -7.11 -8.87
CA VAL A 97 0.75 -7.68 -10.23
C VAL A 97 1.98 -8.56 -10.41
N LEU A 98 3.16 -8.09 -10.00
CA LEU A 98 4.42 -8.84 -10.15
C LEU A 98 4.45 -10.09 -9.27
N ALA A 99 4.03 -9.99 -8.01
CA ALA A 99 3.97 -11.12 -7.10
C ALA A 99 3.15 -12.25 -7.70
N LEU A 100 1.91 -11.95 -8.07
CA LEU A 100 0.98 -12.92 -8.63
C LEU A 100 1.41 -13.44 -10.03
N GLN A 101 1.86 -12.54 -10.92
CA GLN A 101 2.29 -12.92 -12.26
C GLN A 101 3.55 -13.79 -12.27
N SER A 102 4.46 -13.62 -11.30
CA SER A 102 5.69 -14.43 -11.24
C SER A 102 5.43 -15.85 -10.76
N ALA A 103 4.35 -16.05 -10.00
CA ALA A 103 4.03 -17.29 -9.34
C ALA A 103 2.94 -18.12 -10.08
N LEU A 104 2.21 -17.51 -11.01
CA LEU A 104 1.01 -18.10 -11.58
C LEU A 104 1.03 -18.15 -13.10
N PRO A 105 0.50 -19.23 -13.72
CA PRO A 105 0.26 -19.27 -15.15
C PRO A 105 -0.96 -18.40 -15.53
N ARG A 106 -1.04 -17.99 -16.78
CA ARG A 106 -2.07 -17.05 -17.29
C ARG A 106 -3.52 -17.58 -17.24
N TRP A 107 -3.73 -18.87 -17.01
CA TRP A 107 -5.04 -19.48 -16.82
C TRP A 107 -5.45 -19.61 -15.34
N ALA A 108 -4.65 -19.01 -14.45
CA ALA A 108 -4.92 -19.05 -13.02
C ALA A 108 -6.04 -18.11 -12.61
N ALA A 109 -6.71 -18.50 -11.53
CA ALA A 109 -7.56 -17.64 -10.74
C ALA A 109 -6.95 -17.44 -9.33
N VAL A 110 -7.16 -16.25 -8.78
CA VAL A 110 -6.75 -15.85 -7.44
C VAL A 110 -8.01 -15.63 -6.61
N ILE A 111 -8.17 -16.39 -5.54
CA ILE A 111 -9.26 -16.22 -4.58
C ILE A 111 -8.85 -15.15 -3.57
N THR A 112 -9.69 -14.14 -3.38
CA THR A 112 -9.45 -13.04 -2.44
C THR A 112 -10.76 -12.56 -1.83
N ALA A 113 -10.72 -11.73 -0.78
CA ALA A 113 -11.92 -11.07 -0.28
C ALA A 113 -12.52 -10.15 -1.36
N ALA A 114 -13.84 -10.03 -1.43
CA ALA A 114 -14.50 -9.14 -2.38
C ALA A 114 -14.09 -7.67 -2.19
N SER A 115 -13.75 -7.27 -0.96
CA SER A 115 -13.24 -5.94 -0.59
C SER A 115 -11.74 -5.75 -0.87
N ALA A 116 -10.99 -6.81 -1.22
CA ALA A 116 -9.54 -6.72 -1.41
C ALA A 116 -9.15 -5.72 -2.49
N HIS A 117 -8.09 -4.95 -2.25
CA HIS A 117 -7.58 -3.91 -3.14
C HIS A 117 -7.33 -4.43 -4.57
N ILE A 118 -6.76 -5.63 -4.71
CA ILE A 118 -6.52 -6.28 -6.01
C ILE A 118 -7.80 -6.61 -6.80
N ASN A 119 -8.94 -6.73 -6.10
CA ASN A 119 -10.23 -6.97 -6.74
C ASN A 119 -10.99 -5.68 -7.03
N TYR A 120 -10.87 -4.68 -6.17
CA TYR A 120 -11.75 -3.52 -6.18
C TYR A 120 -11.08 -2.23 -6.69
N ASP A 121 -9.84 -1.94 -6.28
CA ASP A 121 -9.23 -0.59 -6.38
C ASP A 121 -7.90 -0.55 -7.15
N GLU A 122 -7.68 -1.49 -8.10
CA GLU A 122 -6.52 -1.51 -9.00
C GLU A 122 -6.89 -1.45 -10.49
N THR A 123 -8.10 -1.02 -10.80
CA THR A 123 -8.60 -0.86 -12.19
C THR A 123 -8.46 -2.15 -13.02
N GLY A 124 -8.48 -3.31 -12.37
CA GLY A 124 -8.26 -4.62 -13.00
C GLY A 124 -6.81 -4.84 -13.48
N ALA A 125 -5.82 -4.27 -12.80
CA ALA A 125 -4.42 -4.47 -13.16
C ALA A 125 -3.97 -5.94 -13.05
N PRO A 126 -4.36 -6.70 -12.01
CA PRO A 126 -4.04 -8.13 -11.95
C PRO A 126 -4.59 -8.94 -13.12
N GLU A 127 -5.79 -8.60 -13.61
CA GLU A 127 -6.39 -9.26 -14.78
C GLU A 127 -5.77 -8.80 -16.09
N LYS A 128 -5.67 -7.49 -16.32
CA LYS A 128 -5.26 -6.94 -17.60
C LYS A 128 -3.76 -7.03 -17.85
N VAL A 129 -2.96 -6.75 -16.83
CA VAL A 129 -1.49 -6.76 -16.90
C VAL A 129 -0.95 -8.11 -16.45
N GLY A 130 -1.42 -8.62 -15.31
CA GLY A 130 -1.04 -9.93 -14.79
C GLY A 130 -1.55 -11.10 -15.64
N GLY A 131 -2.68 -10.91 -16.35
CA GLY A 131 -3.32 -11.93 -17.18
C GLY A 131 -4.03 -13.01 -16.36
N LEU A 132 -4.44 -12.66 -15.14
CA LEU A 132 -5.05 -13.57 -14.18
C LEU A 132 -6.58 -13.35 -14.13
N LYS A 133 -7.29 -14.20 -13.41
CA LYS A 133 -8.68 -13.95 -13.00
C LYS A 133 -8.72 -13.70 -11.51
N ILE A 134 -9.34 -12.62 -11.07
CA ILE A 134 -9.63 -12.40 -9.65
C ILE A 134 -11.03 -12.94 -9.31
N VAL A 135 -11.13 -13.66 -8.21
CA VAL A 135 -12.37 -14.23 -7.67
C VAL A 135 -12.59 -13.66 -6.28
N GLY A 136 -13.44 -12.64 -6.20
CA GLY A 136 -13.82 -12.01 -4.94
C GLY A 136 -14.83 -12.86 -4.17
N ALA A 137 -14.44 -13.38 -3.01
CA ALA A 137 -15.32 -14.11 -2.10
C ALA A 137 -15.99 -13.13 -1.12
N ALA A 138 -17.27 -13.33 -0.84
CA ALA A 138 -17.95 -12.60 0.22
C ALA A 138 -17.34 -12.99 1.58
N THR A 139 -17.03 -11.98 2.38
CA THR A 139 -16.37 -12.18 3.67
C THR A 139 -17.01 -11.30 4.73
N GLU A 140 -16.92 -11.70 5.96
CA GLU A 140 -17.15 -10.84 7.10
C GLU A 140 -15.86 -10.10 7.44
N ASN A 141 -15.94 -8.80 7.66
CA ASN A 141 -14.81 -7.95 8.06
C ASN A 141 -13.56 -8.01 7.14
N GLY A 142 -13.75 -8.39 5.87
CA GLY A 142 -12.64 -8.50 4.90
C GLY A 142 -11.75 -9.74 5.05
N LYS A 143 -12.06 -10.66 5.96
CA LYS A 143 -11.24 -11.84 6.23
C LYS A 143 -11.75 -13.09 5.50
N LEU A 144 -10.87 -13.73 4.74
CA LEU A 144 -11.10 -15.11 4.25
C LEU A 144 -10.96 -16.12 5.39
N THR A 145 -11.68 -17.23 5.27
CA THR A 145 -11.52 -18.41 6.10
C THR A 145 -11.28 -19.65 5.23
N PRO A 146 -10.79 -20.77 5.78
CA PRO A 146 -10.73 -22.03 5.05
C PRO A 146 -12.04 -22.41 4.33
N GLU A 147 -13.18 -22.16 4.96
CA GLU A 147 -14.51 -22.44 4.42
C GLU A 147 -14.85 -21.54 3.23
N THR A 148 -14.60 -20.23 3.34
CA THR A 148 -14.84 -19.28 2.25
C THR A 148 -13.92 -19.57 1.06
N ILE A 149 -12.66 -19.97 1.29
CA ILE A 149 -11.73 -20.37 0.23
C ILE A 149 -12.26 -21.61 -0.51
N LYS A 150 -12.62 -22.68 0.23
CA LYS A 150 -13.17 -23.91 -0.35
C LYS A 150 -14.47 -23.64 -1.12
N GLY A 151 -15.34 -22.78 -0.59
CA GLY A 151 -16.60 -22.39 -1.24
C GLY A 151 -16.41 -21.57 -2.53
N ALA A 152 -15.29 -20.87 -2.69
CA ALA A 152 -14.97 -20.07 -3.88
C ALA A 152 -14.33 -20.90 -5.02
N ILE A 153 -13.97 -22.16 -4.78
CA ILE A 153 -13.36 -23.03 -5.80
C ILE A 153 -14.44 -23.52 -6.76
N ILE A 154 -14.38 -23.08 -8.02
CA ILE A 154 -15.31 -23.50 -9.07
C ILE A 154 -14.52 -24.04 -10.25
N GLY A 155 -14.95 -25.19 -10.79
CA GLY A 155 -14.44 -25.73 -12.05
C GLY A 155 -12.98 -26.17 -12.02
N ARG A 156 -12.45 -26.55 -10.86
CA ARG A 156 -11.08 -27.08 -10.74
C ARG A 156 -10.89 -28.32 -11.60
N GLY A 157 -9.82 -28.35 -12.39
CA GLY A 157 -9.53 -29.41 -13.35
C GLY A 157 -10.36 -29.39 -14.63
N HIS A 158 -11.30 -28.45 -14.77
CA HIS A 158 -12.13 -28.31 -15.95
C HIS A 158 -11.59 -27.23 -16.89
N GLU A 159 -11.34 -27.56 -18.13
CA GLU A 159 -10.66 -26.70 -19.13
C GLU A 159 -11.41 -25.42 -19.50
N HIS A 160 -12.72 -25.33 -19.22
CA HIS A 160 -13.52 -24.12 -19.47
C HIS A 160 -13.42 -23.07 -18.35
N ASN A 161 -12.71 -23.37 -17.27
CA ASN A 161 -12.63 -22.49 -16.11
C ASN A 161 -11.19 -22.02 -15.84
N ALA A 162 -11.01 -20.78 -15.41
CA ALA A 162 -9.75 -20.36 -14.83
C ALA A 162 -9.46 -21.18 -13.56
N GLN A 163 -8.24 -21.66 -13.41
CA GLN A 163 -7.90 -22.59 -12.34
C GLN A 163 -7.55 -21.85 -11.06
N PRO A 164 -8.22 -22.13 -9.93
CA PRO A 164 -7.88 -21.51 -8.64
C PRO A 164 -6.53 -22.06 -8.15
N LEU A 165 -5.48 -21.26 -8.28
CA LEU A 165 -4.10 -21.62 -7.95
C LEU A 165 -3.45 -20.70 -6.92
N ALA A 166 -4.18 -19.69 -6.45
CA ALA A 166 -3.71 -18.81 -5.37
C ALA A 166 -4.83 -18.35 -4.46
N VAL A 167 -4.48 -18.12 -3.21
CA VAL A 167 -5.22 -17.33 -2.25
C VAL A 167 -4.45 -16.04 -2.01
N SER A 168 -5.13 -14.90 -2.03
CA SER A 168 -4.55 -13.60 -1.68
C SER A 168 -5.33 -12.98 -0.52
N ILE A 169 -4.62 -12.63 0.55
CA ILE A 169 -5.16 -11.90 1.69
C ILE A 169 -4.48 -10.55 1.83
N SER A 170 -5.18 -9.57 2.40
CA SER A 170 -4.61 -8.25 2.73
C SER A 170 -4.30 -8.20 4.23
N GLN A 171 -3.10 -7.74 4.59
CA GLN A 171 -2.68 -7.63 5.98
C GLN A 171 -2.12 -6.20 6.25
N SER A 172 -2.85 -5.36 7.00
CA SER A 172 -4.25 -5.50 7.46
C SER A 172 -5.23 -5.44 6.29
N THR A 173 -6.46 -5.93 6.52
CA THR A 173 -7.51 -5.90 5.51
C THR A 173 -7.96 -4.47 5.18
N GLU A 174 -8.75 -4.30 4.13
CA GLU A 174 -9.32 -3.01 3.74
C GLU A 174 -10.34 -2.48 4.77
N TRP A 175 -10.90 -3.38 5.61
CA TRP A 175 -11.72 -3.05 6.78
C TRP A 175 -10.88 -2.75 8.04
N GLY A 176 -9.56 -2.73 7.93
CA GLY A 176 -8.66 -2.46 9.04
C GLY A 176 -8.50 -3.61 10.03
N THR A 177 -9.10 -4.75 9.79
CA THR A 177 -8.94 -5.95 10.60
C THR A 177 -7.61 -6.63 10.34
N THR A 178 -7.15 -7.42 11.29
CA THR A 178 -5.84 -8.08 11.25
C THR A 178 -6.01 -9.59 11.41
N TYR A 179 -5.48 -10.36 10.47
CA TYR A 179 -5.40 -11.82 10.64
C TYR A 179 -4.38 -12.16 11.74
N THR A 180 -4.76 -13.05 12.64
CA THR A 180 -3.79 -13.62 13.60
C THR A 180 -2.85 -14.61 12.91
N PRO A 181 -1.70 -14.95 13.52
CA PRO A 181 -0.82 -16.00 12.98
C PRO A 181 -1.54 -17.34 12.75
N GLU A 182 -2.45 -17.71 13.66
CA GLU A 182 -3.23 -18.95 13.58
C GLU A 182 -4.21 -18.94 12.40
N GLU A 183 -4.88 -17.81 12.15
CA GLU A 183 -5.77 -17.63 11.00
C GLU A 183 -5.00 -17.74 9.67
N ILE A 184 -3.85 -17.07 9.56
CA ILE A 184 -3.00 -17.16 8.36
C ILE A 184 -2.48 -18.60 8.17
N ALA A 185 -2.05 -19.26 9.27
CA ALA A 185 -1.59 -20.65 9.21
C ALA A 185 -2.72 -21.61 8.77
N ALA A 186 -3.96 -21.37 9.18
CA ALA A 186 -5.10 -22.17 8.74
C ALA A 186 -5.39 -21.97 7.24
N ILE A 187 -5.31 -20.72 6.75
CA ILE A 187 -5.41 -20.38 5.33
C ILE A 187 -4.27 -21.05 4.56
N GLY A 188 -3.02 -20.93 5.04
CA GLY A 188 -1.84 -21.53 4.42
C GLY A 188 -1.97 -23.04 4.24
N ARG A 189 -2.31 -23.75 5.31
CA ARG A 189 -2.56 -25.21 5.22
C ARG A 189 -3.64 -25.55 4.20
N THR A 190 -4.77 -24.85 4.24
CA THR A 190 -5.87 -25.11 3.31
C THR A 190 -5.47 -24.82 1.86
N ALA A 191 -4.74 -23.74 1.60
CA ALA A 191 -4.26 -23.43 0.26
C ALA A 191 -3.28 -24.48 -0.25
N HIS A 192 -2.29 -24.86 0.55
CA HIS A 192 -1.27 -25.85 0.15
C HIS A 192 -1.87 -27.26 -0.03
N GLU A 193 -2.82 -27.69 0.81
CA GLU A 193 -3.57 -28.94 0.61
C GLU A 193 -4.34 -28.97 -0.71
N LEU A 194 -4.62 -27.80 -1.25
CA LEU A 194 -5.31 -27.62 -2.53
C LEU A 194 -4.35 -27.20 -3.66
N ASP A 195 -3.04 -27.41 -3.55
CA ASP A 195 -2.01 -27.00 -4.52
C ASP A 195 -2.12 -25.52 -4.93
N MET A 196 -2.48 -24.65 -4.00
CA MET A 196 -2.60 -23.20 -4.19
C MET A 196 -1.51 -22.51 -3.39
N ILE A 197 -0.96 -21.41 -3.93
CA ILE A 197 -0.02 -20.55 -3.20
C ILE A 197 -0.76 -19.51 -2.36
N VAL A 198 -0.07 -18.97 -1.36
CA VAL A 198 -0.55 -17.87 -0.50
C VAL A 198 0.21 -16.59 -0.80
N HIS A 199 -0.49 -15.59 -1.30
CA HIS A 199 -0.01 -14.22 -1.46
C HIS A 199 -0.56 -13.34 -0.35
N VAL A 200 0.30 -12.45 0.20
CA VAL A 200 -0.10 -11.40 1.13
C VAL A 200 0.10 -10.03 0.50
N ASP A 201 -0.98 -9.28 0.31
CA ASP A 201 -0.89 -7.84 0.17
C ASP A 201 -0.54 -7.23 1.53
N GLY A 202 0.73 -6.92 1.70
CA GLY A 202 1.31 -6.37 2.92
C GLY A 202 1.47 -4.86 2.89
N SER A 203 0.58 -4.13 2.20
CA SER A 203 0.59 -2.65 2.17
C SER A 203 0.61 -2.03 3.56
N ARG A 204 0.03 -2.72 4.56
CA ARG A 204 0.04 -2.34 5.97
C ARG A 204 0.50 -3.48 6.89
N LEU A 205 1.41 -4.32 6.41
CA LEU A 205 1.98 -5.44 7.19
C LEU A 205 2.60 -4.96 8.50
N GLY A 206 3.26 -3.81 8.49
CA GLY A 206 3.82 -3.18 9.69
C GLY A 206 2.76 -2.84 10.74
N ASN A 207 1.60 -2.32 10.32
CA ASN A 207 0.49 -1.99 11.22
C ASN A 207 -0.09 -3.25 11.87
N ALA A 208 -0.28 -4.31 11.10
CA ALA A 208 -0.75 -5.60 11.61
C ALA A 208 0.25 -6.23 12.60
N ALA A 209 1.53 -6.27 12.24
CA ALA A 209 2.58 -6.78 13.13
C ALA A 209 2.68 -5.98 14.44
N ALA A 210 2.56 -4.64 14.37
CA ALA A 210 2.56 -3.77 15.54
C ALA A 210 1.32 -3.99 16.42
N HIS A 211 0.13 -4.19 15.83
CA HIS A 211 -1.10 -4.51 16.56
C HIS A 211 -0.98 -5.83 17.32
N LEU A 212 -0.46 -6.86 16.66
CA LEU A 212 -0.29 -8.20 17.24
C LEU A 212 0.91 -8.31 18.20
N GLY A 213 1.82 -7.33 18.19
CA GLY A 213 3.04 -7.35 19.00
C GLY A 213 4.08 -8.38 18.54
N VAL A 214 4.10 -8.74 17.24
CA VAL A 214 4.95 -9.79 16.65
C VAL A 214 5.94 -9.24 15.62
N GLY A 215 6.84 -10.07 15.11
CA GLY A 215 7.71 -9.76 13.98
C GLY A 215 7.01 -9.95 12.63
N LEU A 216 7.60 -9.36 11.56
CA LEU A 216 7.04 -9.49 10.20
C LEU A 216 7.05 -10.96 9.73
N GLY A 217 8.10 -11.72 10.09
CA GLY A 217 8.20 -13.14 9.76
C GLY A 217 7.17 -14.03 10.45
N ASP A 218 6.72 -13.63 11.65
CA ASP A 218 5.78 -14.43 12.46
C ASP A 218 4.38 -14.50 11.82
N ILE A 219 4.01 -13.49 11.03
CA ILE A 219 2.72 -13.41 10.31
C ILE A 219 2.88 -13.62 8.80
N THR A 220 4.00 -14.17 8.37
CA THR A 220 4.29 -14.45 6.96
C THR A 220 5.02 -15.79 6.79
N THR A 221 6.35 -15.80 6.87
CA THR A 221 7.17 -17.00 6.64
C THR A 221 6.83 -18.14 7.59
N ALA A 222 6.66 -17.83 8.88
CA ALA A 222 6.38 -18.84 9.91
C ALA A 222 5.00 -19.51 9.76
N VAL A 223 4.10 -18.90 9.02
CA VAL A 223 2.70 -19.35 8.89
C VAL A 223 2.33 -19.80 7.47
N GLY A 224 3.33 -19.98 6.60
CA GLY A 224 3.16 -20.59 5.28
C GLY A 224 2.71 -19.62 4.18
N VAL A 225 3.09 -18.34 4.25
CA VAL A 225 2.97 -17.41 3.12
C VAL A 225 4.09 -17.68 2.13
N ASP A 226 3.77 -17.67 0.83
CA ASP A 226 4.71 -17.95 -0.25
C ASP A 226 5.32 -16.69 -0.87
N ILE A 227 4.54 -15.60 -0.95
CA ILE A 227 4.98 -14.34 -1.57
C ILE A 227 4.24 -13.15 -0.97
N ILE A 228 4.95 -12.02 -0.84
CA ILE A 228 4.42 -10.79 -0.23
C ILE A 228 4.60 -9.60 -1.17
N SER A 229 3.59 -8.75 -1.26
CA SER A 229 3.73 -7.35 -1.68
C SER A 229 3.98 -6.49 -0.44
N LEU A 230 5.25 -6.17 -0.18
CA LEU A 230 5.65 -5.47 1.06
C LEU A 230 5.48 -3.96 0.90
N GLY A 231 4.67 -3.36 1.75
CA GLY A 231 4.39 -1.93 1.77
C GLY A 231 5.51 -1.08 2.37
N GLY A 232 5.66 0.13 1.90
CA GLY A 232 6.59 1.11 2.44
C GLY A 232 6.03 2.53 2.41
N THR A 233 5.42 2.95 1.31
CA THR A 233 4.89 4.31 1.11
C THR A 233 3.89 4.71 2.19
N LYS A 234 2.93 3.85 2.52
CA LYS A 234 1.92 4.10 3.55
C LYS A 234 2.49 4.17 4.97
N ASN A 235 3.72 3.70 5.17
CA ASN A 235 4.42 3.72 6.46
C ASN A 235 5.57 4.74 6.50
N GLY A 236 5.46 5.81 5.69
CA GLY A 236 6.32 6.99 5.73
C GLY A 236 7.48 7.00 4.74
N LEU A 237 7.48 6.17 3.69
CA LEU A 237 8.41 6.33 2.57
C LEU A 237 7.91 7.40 1.58
N LEU A 238 8.84 7.97 0.81
CA LEU A 238 8.50 8.89 -0.28
C LEU A 238 7.79 8.16 -1.44
N GLY A 239 8.18 6.90 -1.70
CA GLY A 239 7.60 6.06 -2.74
C GLY A 239 8.53 4.89 -3.04
N ALA A 240 8.37 3.80 -2.32
CA ALA A 240 9.05 2.53 -2.55
C ALA A 240 8.28 1.39 -1.87
N GLU A 241 8.18 0.29 -2.58
CA GLU A 241 7.59 -0.97 -2.17
C GLU A 241 8.53 -2.11 -2.53
N ALA A 242 8.19 -3.34 -2.17
CA ALA A 242 8.96 -4.49 -2.61
C ALA A 242 8.07 -5.72 -2.81
N VAL A 243 8.49 -6.62 -3.71
CA VAL A 243 8.02 -8.00 -3.71
C VAL A 243 9.03 -8.85 -2.95
N ILE A 244 8.55 -9.62 -1.98
CA ILE A 244 9.35 -10.57 -1.22
C ILE A 244 8.87 -11.98 -1.55
N VAL A 245 9.71 -12.76 -2.21
CA VAL A 245 9.46 -14.18 -2.50
C VAL A 245 10.00 -14.99 -1.35
N LEU A 246 9.12 -15.66 -0.62
CA LEU A 246 9.46 -16.51 0.53
C LEU A 246 9.69 -17.95 0.11
N ASN A 247 8.97 -18.42 -0.90
CA ASN A 247 9.12 -19.72 -1.53
C ASN A 247 9.74 -19.54 -2.93
N PRO A 248 11.07 -19.69 -3.09
CA PRO A 248 11.73 -19.45 -4.37
C PRO A 248 11.26 -20.35 -5.52
N ASP A 249 10.73 -21.51 -5.19
CA ASP A 249 10.32 -22.51 -6.20
C ASP A 249 9.10 -22.06 -7.03
N ILE A 250 8.25 -21.18 -6.47
CA ILE A 250 7.06 -20.70 -7.15
C ILE A 250 7.30 -19.52 -8.10
N SER A 251 8.39 -18.77 -7.89
CA SER A 251 8.62 -17.52 -8.62
C SER A 251 9.68 -17.68 -9.70
N GLN A 252 9.24 -17.69 -10.94
CA GLN A 252 10.13 -17.80 -12.10
C GLN A 252 10.14 -16.48 -12.89
N GLY A 253 11.33 -16.04 -13.28
CA GLY A 253 11.46 -14.89 -14.17
C GLY A 253 11.15 -13.53 -13.53
N MET A 254 11.05 -13.37 -12.20
CA MET A 254 10.73 -12.14 -11.51
C MET A 254 11.54 -10.93 -12.01
N ARG A 255 12.85 -11.09 -12.22
CA ARG A 255 13.72 -10.01 -12.72
C ARG A 255 13.34 -9.52 -14.12
N PHE A 256 12.83 -10.42 -14.99
CA PHE A 256 12.38 -10.06 -16.33
C PHE A 256 10.99 -9.42 -16.28
N LEU A 257 10.08 -10.00 -15.51
CA LEU A 257 8.73 -9.47 -15.29
C LEU A 257 8.79 -8.06 -14.68
N ARG A 258 9.68 -7.81 -13.69
CA ARG A 258 9.88 -6.48 -13.12
C ARG A 258 10.30 -5.45 -14.17
N LYS A 259 11.17 -5.81 -15.12
CA LYS A 259 11.54 -4.93 -16.23
C LYS A 259 10.39 -4.73 -17.19
N MET A 260 9.69 -5.80 -17.57
CA MET A 260 8.58 -5.79 -18.52
C MET A 260 7.39 -4.96 -18.00
N ASN A 261 7.10 -5.05 -16.68
CA ASN A 261 6.04 -4.27 -16.02
C ASN A 261 6.50 -2.88 -15.55
N LEU A 262 7.62 -2.36 -16.06
CA LEU A 262 8.11 -1.01 -15.82
C LEU A 262 8.47 -0.71 -14.34
N GLN A 263 8.66 -1.75 -13.52
CA GLN A 263 8.97 -1.64 -12.09
C GLN A 263 10.46 -1.70 -11.77
N LEU A 264 11.33 -1.79 -12.76
CA LEU A 264 12.79 -1.81 -12.58
C LEU A 264 13.37 -0.39 -12.69
N ALA A 265 13.64 0.24 -11.55
CA ALA A 265 14.26 1.55 -11.49
C ALA A 265 15.72 1.52 -11.96
N SER A 266 16.12 2.49 -12.78
CA SER A 266 17.54 2.64 -13.18
C SER A 266 18.41 3.06 -11.99
N LYS A 267 17.97 4.03 -11.20
CA LYS A 267 18.64 4.47 -9.97
C LYS A 267 18.04 3.76 -8.76
N MET A 268 18.11 2.42 -8.74
CA MET A 268 17.49 1.57 -7.73
C MET A 268 17.94 1.92 -6.31
N ARG A 269 19.17 2.40 -6.14
CA ARG A 269 19.72 2.78 -4.84
C ARG A 269 18.82 3.72 -4.04
N PHE A 270 18.03 4.59 -4.70
CA PHE A 270 17.16 5.54 -4.00
C PHE A 270 15.88 4.90 -3.47
N LEU A 271 15.36 3.87 -4.15
CA LEU A 271 14.26 3.05 -3.61
C LEU A 271 14.78 2.23 -2.43
N SER A 272 15.93 1.56 -2.64
CA SER A 272 16.53 0.69 -1.63
C SER A 272 16.97 1.46 -0.38
N ALA A 273 17.47 2.69 -0.52
CA ALA A 273 17.84 3.54 0.62
C ALA A 273 16.63 3.86 1.52
N GLN A 274 15.47 4.15 0.91
CA GLN A 274 14.23 4.35 1.65
C GLN A 274 13.80 3.08 2.40
N LEU A 275 13.79 1.94 1.71
CA LEU A 275 13.42 0.65 2.28
C LEU A 275 14.40 0.24 3.41
N ASN A 276 15.71 0.50 3.24
CA ASN A 276 16.69 0.27 4.29
C ASN A 276 16.39 1.12 5.52
N ALA A 277 16.15 2.43 5.35
CA ALA A 277 15.82 3.31 6.47
C ALA A 277 14.59 2.83 7.24
N LEU A 278 13.59 2.31 6.54
CA LEU A 278 12.36 1.82 7.16
C LEU A 278 12.57 0.49 7.91
N TYR A 279 13.27 -0.48 7.30
CA TYR A 279 13.28 -1.87 7.74
C TYR A 279 14.57 -2.34 8.43
N GLU A 280 15.69 -1.60 8.37
CA GLU A 280 16.95 -2.02 9.03
C GLU A 280 16.87 -1.93 10.55
N GLY A 281 16.15 -0.93 11.07
CA GLY A 281 15.89 -0.76 12.49
C GLY A 281 14.43 -0.99 12.86
N ASP A 282 13.95 -0.16 13.76
CA ASP A 282 12.60 -0.22 14.30
C ASP A 282 11.63 0.84 13.71
N LEU A 283 12.07 1.62 12.72
CA LEU A 283 11.28 2.73 12.17
C LEU A 283 9.93 2.25 11.64
N TRP A 284 9.88 1.09 10.95
CA TRP A 284 8.64 0.50 10.46
C TRP A 284 7.65 0.24 11.60
N ARG A 285 8.16 -0.23 12.76
CA ARG A 285 7.35 -0.54 13.94
C ARG A 285 6.89 0.73 14.63
N ARG A 286 7.79 1.67 14.90
CA ARG A 286 7.47 2.95 15.55
C ARG A 286 6.43 3.74 14.77
N SER A 287 6.58 3.81 13.44
CA SER A 287 5.61 4.48 12.56
C SER A 287 4.24 3.81 12.61
N ALA A 288 4.20 2.47 12.55
CA ALA A 288 2.97 1.69 12.63
C ALA A 288 2.30 1.79 14.00
N GLU A 289 3.06 1.66 15.09
CA GLU A 289 2.55 1.81 16.46
C GLU A 289 1.96 3.20 16.68
N ARG A 290 2.60 4.25 16.15
CA ARG A 290 2.11 5.62 16.23
C ARG A 290 0.77 5.79 15.50
N SER A 291 0.68 5.37 14.24
CA SER A 291 -0.56 5.50 13.46
C SER A 291 -1.71 4.66 14.05
N ASN A 292 -1.43 3.44 14.52
CA ASN A 292 -2.41 2.60 15.23
C ASN A 292 -2.87 3.25 16.55
N ALA A 293 -1.95 3.84 17.33
CA ALA A 293 -2.28 4.52 18.56
C ALA A 293 -3.18 5.74 18.32
N MET A 294 -2.94 6.50 17.26
CA MET A 294 -3.80 7.64 16.90
C MET A 294 -5.19 7.21 16.43
N ALA A 295 -5.30 6.09 15.70
CA ALA A 295 -6.60 5.53 15.34
C ALA A 295 -7.38 5.08 16.59
N ARG A 296 -6.74 4.40 17.54
CA ARG A 296 -7.38 4.04 18.82
C ARG A 296 -7.77 5.29 19.63
N CYS A 297 -6.93 6.32 19.68
CA CYS A 297 -7.25 7.59 20.31
C CYS A 297 -8.50 8.23 19.68
N LEU A 298 -8.55 8.29 18.34
CA LEU A 298 -9.71 8.80 17.60
C LEU A 298 -10.98 8.00 17.92
N ALA A 299 -10.90 6.67 17.88
CA ALA A 299 -12.03 5.80 18.22
C ALA A 299 -12.54 6.03 19.65
N THR A 300 -11.64 6.14 20.63
CA THR A 300 -12.02 6.44 22.01
C THR A 300 -12.75 7.78 22.12
N ARG A 301 -12.24 8.85 21.48
CA ARG A 301 -12.88 10.17 21.49
C ARG A 301 -14.27 10.15 20.84
N LEU A 302 -14.40 9.43 19.70
CA LEU A 302 -15.68 9.30 19.01
C LEU A 302 -16.69 8.46 19.81
N ALA A 303 -16.25 7.41 20.51
CA ALA A 303 -17.09 6.64 21.40
C ALA A 303 -17.62 7.50 22.56
N GLU A 304 -16.78 8.33 23.18
CA GLU A 304 -17.20 9.30 24.22
C GLU A 304 -18.26 10.28 23.67
N VAL A 305 -18.11 10.78 22.44
CA VAL A 305 -19.09 11.65 21.77
C VAL A 305 -20.43 10.93 21.58
N ALA A 306 -20.39 9.66 21.14
CA ALA A 306 -21.59 8.84 20.95
C ALA A 306 -22.31 8.56 22.27
N GLU A 307 -21.57 8.13 23.31
CA GLU A 307 -22.12 7.85 24.65
C GLU A 307 -22.77 9.08 25.28
N GLN A 308 -22.20 10.27 25.07
CA GLN A 308 -22.76 11.55 25.53
C GLN A 308 -23.94 12.03 24.68
N GLY A 309 -24.30 11.34 23.60
CA GLY A 309 -25.39 11.72 22.71
C GLY A 309 -25.16 13.04 21.96
N ARG A 310 -23.91 13.53 21.86
CA ARG A 310 -23.56 14.82 21.23
C ARG A 310 -23.76 14.81 19.72
N VAL A 311 -23.63 13.64 19.10
CA VAL A 311 -23.89 13.40 17.68
C VAL A 311 -24.80 12.18 17.56
N PRO A 312 -26.12 12.36 17.46
CA PRO A 312 -27.06 11.25 17.28
C PRO A 312 -26.75 10.44 16.02
N GLY A 313 -26.71 9.13 16.11
CA GLY A 313 -26.42 8.23 15.00
C GLY A 313 -24.92 8.01 14.70
N LEU A 314 -24.03 8.57 15.52
CA LEU A 314 -22.60 8.25 15.45
C LEU A 314 -22.34 6.87 16.07
N GLU A 315 -21.68 6.00 15.32
CA GLU A 315 -21.36 4.64 15.74
C GLU A 315 -19.99 4.20 15.14
N ILE A 316 -19.13 3.61 15.94
CA ILE A 316 -17.93 2.93 15.44
C ILE A 316 -18.35 1.54 15.02
N VAL A 317 -18.25 1.23 13.72
CA VAL A 317 -18.82 0.00 13.14
C VAL A 317 -17.82 -1.15 13.05
N GLN A 318 -16.54 -0.89 13.31
CA GLN A 318 -15.48 -1.89 13.24
C GLN A 318 -14.49 -1.69 14.39
N GLU A 319 -14.02 -2.79 15.00
CA GLU A 319 -12.93 -2.75 15.97
C GLU A 319 -11.63 -2.20 15.33
N VAL A 320 -10.87 -1.39 16.08
CA VAL A 320 -9.68 -0.71 15.58
C VAL A 320 -8.44 -1.57 15.84
N GLU A 321 -8.06 -2.35 14.85
CA GLU A 321 -6.90 -3.26 14.89
C GLU A 321 -5.70 -2.71 14.07
N SER A 322 -5.90 -1.61 13.32
CA SER A 322 -4.84 -0.95 12.56
C SER A 322 -4.97 0.57 12.65
N ASN A 323 -4.49 1.30 11.64
CA ASN A 323 -4.47 2.76 11.61
C ASN A 323 -5.75 3.41 11.05
N VAL A 324 -6.88 2.72 11.08
CA VAL A 324 -8.13 3.19 10.47
C VAL A 324 -9.31 3.01 11.42
N VAL A 325 -10.25 3.98 11.37
CA VAL A 325 -11.52 3.94 12.10
C VAL A 325 -12.66 4.03 11.09
N PHE A 326 -13.59 3.08 11.14
CA PHE A 326 -14.83 3.11 10.37
C PHE A 326 -15.97 3.60 11.23
N VAL A 327 -16.61 4.67 10.78
CA VAL A 327 -17.63 5.38 11.56
C VAL A 327 -18.87 5.58 10.73
N ARG A 328 -20.00 5.11 11.24
CA ARG A 328 -21.32 5.54 10.73
C ARG A 328 -21.64 6.89 11.36
N MET A 329 -22.04 7.86 10.53
CA MET A 329 -22.48 9.17 10.98
C MET A 329 -23.44 9.80 9.97
N PRO A 330 -24.35 10.70 10.42
CA PRO A 330 -25.23 11.43 9.49
C PRO A 330 -24.46 12.22 8.45
N ALA A 331 -24.96 12.28 7.21
CA ALA A 331 -24.31 12.95 6.10
C ALA A 331 -23.98 14.42 6.41
N GLU A 332 -24.90 15.16 7.07
CA GLU A 332 -24.67 16.55 7.46
C GLU A 332 -23.54 16.73 8.46
N VAL A 333 -23.26 15.72 9.30
CA VAL A 333 -22.11 15.71 10.22
C VAL A 333 -20.82 15.50 9.44
N ALA A 334 -20.81 14.52 8.54
CA ALA A 334 -19.67 14.26 7.66
C ALA A 334 -19.34 15.48 6.79
N ASP A 335 -20.35 16.11 6.17
CA ASP A 335 -20.19 17.29 5.32
C ASP A 335 -19.67 18.51 6.09
N ARG A 336 -20.12 18.70 7.34
CA ARG A 336 -19.59 19.74 8.21
C ARG A 336 -18.11 19.52 8.51
N ALA A 337 -17.72 18.31 8.90
CA ALA A 337 -16.32 17.98 9.20
C ALA A 337 -15.43 18.09 7.96
N ARG A 338 -15.95 17.78 6.75
CA ARG A 338 -15.25 17.93 5.47
C ARG A 338 -14.92 19.37 5.10
N GLN A 339 -15.54 20.37 5.72
CA GLN A 339 -15.14 21.76 5.52
C GLN A 339 -13.73 22.05 6.07
N ARG A 340 -13.23 21.23 6.99
CA ARG A 340 -11.91 21.39 7.63
C ARG A 340 -10.95 20.23 7.37
N PHE A 341 -11.46 19.01 7.18
CA PHE A 341 -10.65 17.80 7.02
C PHE A 341 -11.14 16.98 5.83
N ALA A 342 -10.21 16.47 5.01
CA ALA A 342 -10.55 15.54 3.97
C ALA A 342 -10.51 14.09 4.51
N PHE A 343 -11.58 13.33 4.22
CA PHE A 343 -11.69 11.89 4.45
C PHE A 343 -12.69 11.28 3.48
N ALA A 344 -12.63 9.96 3.30
CA ALA A 344 -13.41 9.24 2.29
C ALA A 344 -14.68 8.63 2.87
N ASP A 345 -15.75 8.58 2.06
CA ASP A 345 -16.83 7.65 2.30
C ASP A 345 -16.35 6.22 2.05
N TRP A 346 -16.94 5.26 2.76
CA TRP A 346 -16.66 3.86 2.51
C TRP A 346 -17.56 3.35 1.37
N PRO A 347 -16.99 3.00 0.20
CA PRO A 347 -17.82 2.74 -0.98
C PRO A 347 -18.59 1.42 -0.91
N LEU A 348 -18.28 0.53 0.03
CA LEU A 348 -18.92 -0.77 0.17
C LEU A 348 -20.16 -0.75 1.07
N GLU A 349 -20.33 0.31 1.90
CA GLU A 349 -21.51 0.48 2.75
C GLU A 349 -21.90 1.95 2.84
N GLN A 350 -23.20 2.23 2.84
CA GLN A 350 -23.74 3.58 2.96
C GLN A 350 -23.56 4.14 4.37
N ASP A 351 -23.44 5.46 4.47
CA ASP A 351 -23.35 6.21 5.72
C ASP A 351 -22.13 5.89 6.58
N ILE A 352 -21.16 5.14 6.06
CA ILE A 352 -19.90 4.87 6.71
C ILE A 352 -18.80 5.71 6.09
N VAL A 353 -18.03 6.40 6.92
CA VAL A 353 -16.81 7.08 6.55
C VAL A 353 -15.58 6.33 7.06
N ARG A 354 -14.50 6.39 6.29
CA ARG A 354 -13.20 5.84 6.65
C ARG A 354 -12.28 6.97 7.08
N LEU A 355 -11.86 6.94 8.35
CA LEU A 355 -10.93 7.89 8.94
C LEU A 355 -9.58 7.19 9.16
N MET A 356 -8.55 7.61 8.42
CA MET A 356 -7.25 6.97 8.43
C MET A 356 -6.19 7.86 9.07
N CYS A 357 -5.44 7.31 10.03
CA CYS A 357 -4.32 7.97 10.68
C CYS A 357 -3.00 7.59 10.00
N SER A 358 -2.08 8.53 9.92
CA SER A 358 -0.74 8.36 9.38
C SER A 358 0.30 8.35 10.51
N TYR A 359 1.55 8.03 10.17
CA TYR A 359 2.65 8.01 11.15
C TYR A 359 2.89 9.38 11.82
N ASP A 360 2.51 10.47 11.17
CA ASP A 360 2.69 11.85 11.63
C ASP A 360 1.42 12.46 12.26
N THR A 361 0.30 11.74 12.32
CA THR A 361 -0.93 12.19 12.98
C THR A 361 -0.65 12.44 14.46
N THR A 362 -1.16 13.57 14.98
CA THR A 362 -1.00 13.96 16.39
C THR A 362 -2.32 13.90 17.15
N THR A 363 -2.25 13.97 18.46
CA THR A 363 -3.43 14.05 19.34
C THR A 363 -4.24 15.31 19.05
N GLU A 364 -3.55 16.42 18.76
CA GLU A 364 -4.16 17.71 18.42
C GLU A 364 -4.96 17.62 17.09
N ASP A 365 -4.45 16.87 16.11
CA ASP A 365 -5.19 16.60 14.86
C ASP A 365 -6.46 15.79 15.13
N VAL A 366 -6.36 14.77 15.98
CA VAL A 366 -7.50 13.96 16.43
C VAL A 366 -8.55 14.81 17.14
N ASP A 367 -8.14 15.61 18.13
CA ASP A 367 -9.05 16.49 18.89
C ASP A 367 -9.71 17.52 17.97
N ALA A 368 -8.98 18.09 17.00
CA ALA A 368 -9.51 19.03 16.03
C ALA A 368 -10.53 18.39 15.06
N LEU A 369 -10.32 17.13 14.63
CA LEU A 369 -11.30 16.39 13.84
C LEU A 369 -12.57 16.11 14.66
N VAL A 370 -12.43 15.65 15.91
CA VAL A 370 -13.57 15.37 16.79
C VAL A 370 -14.38 16.65 17.04
N THR A 371 -13.70 17.78 17.28
CA THR A 371 -14.34 19.11 17.41
C THR A 371 -15.14 19.47 16.15
N ALA A 372 -14.59 19.25 14.97
CA ALA A 372 -15.30 19.50 13.71
C ALA A 372 -16.51 18.57 13.51
N ILE A 373 -16.42 17.30 13.93
CA ILE A 373 -17.52 16.32 13.88
C ILE A 373 -18.65 16.77 14.83
N VAL A 374 -18.32 17.22 16.03
CA VAL A 374 -19.30 17.71 17.01
C VAL A 374 -19.92 19.06 16.57
N GLY A 375 -19.17 19.89 15.87
CA GLY A 375 -19.63 21.21 15.38
C GLY A 375 -19.33 22.34 16.35
N GLU A 376 -18.20 22.26 17.02
CA GLU A 376 -17.64 23.29 17.95
C GLU A 376 -16.48 24.07 17.34
#